data_7950741a12eabb7fee87bf7a73280504
#
_entry.id   7950741a12eabb7fee87bf7a73280504
#
_cell.length_a   1.000
_cell.length_b   1.000
_cell.length_c   1.000
_cell.angle_alpha   90.00
_cell.angle_beta   90.00
_cell.angle_gamma   90.00
#
_symmetry.space_group_name_H-M   'P 1'
#
loop_
_entity.id
_entity.type
_entity.pdbx_description
1 polymer ?
#
loop_
_entity_poly.entity_id
_entity_poly.type
_entity_poly.pdbx_seq_one_letter_code
_entity_poly.pdbx_strand_id
1 'polypeptide(L)'
;MLVQEMLTSSGLTTSGAARRAGVSGSTLHRIVNNQVDPSFGTLREVAIACDLHLSLATTHLSDPVAASAARSMLEQDYEPPNDPEVARWRERLPRLAGGDNPVEIVKVAARASSPFHRSGGALYSGEVSLARLASAGDASGGRWAISGAAGLYLPPDRDVAPAVTILWCEDVRAVDHLLVGSGLRPIHRADRAAVAVVAAEPELFAGSFTRGIVRYVAPIQIILDCISQGGQVADDAIEEVTSW
;
A
#
# COMPACT_ATOMS: atom_id res chain seq x y z
N MET A 1 -15.58 0.10 17.30
CA MET A 1 -14.58 -0.95 17.55
C MET A 1 -13.66 -0.57 18.71
N LEU A 2 -12.79 0.41 18.61
CA LEU A 2 -11.80 0.77 19.65
C LEU A 2 -12.43 1.01 21.06
N VAL A 3 -13.49 1.82 21.16
CA VAL A 3 -14.12 2.10 22.45
C VAL A 3 -14.80 0.87 23.05
N GLN A 4 -15.40 0.02 22.21
CA GLN A 4 -15.98 -1.25 22.66
C GLN A 4 -14.91 -2.19 23.25
N GLU A 5 -13.73 -2.25 22.64
CA GLU A 5 -12.59 -3.02 23.13
C GLU A 5 -12.07 -2.50 24.47
N MET A 6 -11.98 -1.17 24.62
CA MET A 6 -11.62 -0.54 25.90
C MET A 6 -12.60 -0.90 27.01
N LEU A 7 -13.90 -0.85 26.73
CA LEU A 7 -14.94 -1.22 27.71
C LEU A 7 -14.87 -2.69 28.08
N THR A 8 -14.69 -3.57 27.08
CA THR A 8 -14.59 -5.01 27.31
C THR A 8 -13.37 -5.36 28.17
N SER A 9 -12.23 -4.75 27.86
CA SER A 9 -10.98 -5.02 28.59
C SER A 9 -11.02 -4.52 30.05
N SER A 10 -11.72 -3.40 30.30
CA SER A 10 -11.86 -2.83 31.65
C SER A 10 -13.01 -3.43 32.49
N GLY A 11 -13.90 -4.19 31.85
CA GLY A 11 -15.12 -4.70 32.50
C GLY A 11 -16.13 -3.62 32.87
N LEU A 12 -15.97 -2.39 32.39
CA LEU A 12 -16.88 -1.28 32.67
C LEU A 12 -18.14 -1.34 31.80
N THR A 13 -19.28 -1.00 32.38
CA THR A 13 -20.48 -0.69 31.60
C THR A 13 -20.31 0.65 30.87
N THR A 14 -21.02 0.85 29.73
CA THR A 14 -21.01 2.12 29.01
C THR A 14 -21.36 3.31 29.92
N SER A 15 -22.35 3.17 30.79
CA SER A 15 -22.74 4.22 31.74
C SER A 15 -21.67 4.47 32.80
N GLY A 16 -21.01 3.42 33.29
CA GLY A 16 -19.88 3.52 34.23
C GLY A 16 -18.70 4.26 33.65
N ALA A 17 -18.29 3.89 32.44
CA ALA A 17 -17.21 4.54 31.71
C ALA A 17 -17.54 6.01 31.37
N ALA A 18 -18.76 6.30 30.91
CA ALA A 18 -19.20 7.66 30.61
C ALA A 18 -19.04 8.59 31.83
N ARG A 19 -19.51 8.13 32.99
CA ARG A 19 -19.41 8.89 34.23
C ARG A 19 -17.95 9.12 34.65
N ARG A 20 -17.09 8.10 34.56
CA ARG A 20 -15.65 8.21 34.89
C ARG A 20 -14.91 9.11 33.91
N ALA A 21 -15.25 9.06 32.62
CA ALA A 21 -14.64 9.87 31.56
C ALA A 21 -15.17 11.33 31.51
N GLY A 22 -16.17 11.69 32.33
CA GLY A 22 -16.79 13.01 32.25
C GLY A 22 -17.56 13.26 30.92
N VAL A 23 -18.00 12.20 30.24
CA VAL A 23 -18.74 12.25 28.98
C VAL A 23 -20.20 11.89 29.23
N SER A 24 -21.11 12.51 28.45
CA SER A 24 -22.54 12.15 28.61
C SER A 24 -22.78 10.68 28.20
N GLY A 25 -23.66 9.98 28.92
CA GLY A 25 -24.00 8.59 28.60
C GLY A 25 -24.54 8.42 27.18
N SER A 26 -25.33 9.39 26.69
CA SER A 26 -25.84 9.40 25.32
C SER A 26 -24.72 9.56 24.26
N THR A 27 -23.74 10.42 24.55
CA THR A 27 -22.57 10.59 23.66
C THR A 27 -21.78 9.28 23.58
N LEU A 28 -21.42 8.68 24.73
CA LEU A 28 -20.65 7.44 24.72
C LEU A 28 -21.42 6.28 24.05
N HIS A 29 -22.73 6.19 24.27
CA HIS A 29 -23.59 5.20 23.61
C HIS A 29 -23.57 5.36 22.08
N ARG A 30 -23.65 6.60 21.56
CA ARG A 30 -23.58 6.89 20.12
C ARG A 30 -22.21 6.54 19.53
N ILE A 31 -21.12 6.80 20.27
CA ILE A 31 -19.75 6.43 19.86
C ILE A 31 -19.62 4.91 19.79
N VAL A 32 -20.05 4.17 20.81
CA VAL A 32 -20.01 2.70 20.86
C VAL A 32 -20.77 2.08 19.70
N ASN A 33 -21.87 2.69 19.27
CA ASN A 33 -22.68 2.23 18.14
C ASN A 33 -22.25 2.81 16.77
N ASN A 34 -21.08 3.43 16.69
CA ASN A 34 -20.53 4.05 15.47
C ASN A 34 -21.45 5.10 14.82
N GLN A 35 -22.28 5.77 15.60
CA GLN A 35 -23.17 6.84 15.13
C GLN A 35 -22.50 8.22 15.13
N VAL A 36 -21.39 8.35 15.86
CA VAL A 36 -20.60 9.58 15.97
C VAL A 36 -19.13 9.22 16.14
N ASP A 37 -18.28 9.90 15.42
CA ASP A 37 -16.83 9.81 15.57
C ASP A 37 -16.40 10.63 16.79
N PRO A 38 -15.71 10.02 17.76
CA PRO A 38 -15.21 10.75 18.92
C PRO A 38 -14.01 11.63 18.56
N SER A 39 -13.90 12.78 19.20
CA SER A 39 -12.63 13.52 19.17
C SER A 39 -11.53 12.72 19.88
N PHE A 40 -10.27 13.01 19.54
CA PHE A 40 -9.13 12.39 20.25
C PHE A 40 -9.16 12.67 21.75
N GLY A 41 -9.57 13.87 22.16
CA GLY A 41 -9.77 14.20 23.57
C GLY A 41 -10.77 13.29 24.25
N THR A 42 -11.91 13.05 23.61
CA THR A 42 -12.95 12.12 24.13
C THR A 42 -12.41 10.69 24.23
N LEU A 43 -11.69 10.20 23.20
CA LEU A 43 -11.07 8.87 23.24
C LEU A 43 -10.06 8.73 24.38
N ARG A 44 -9.25 9.77 24.62
CA ARG A 44 -8.27 9.80 25.71
C ARG A 44 -8.95 9.71 27.07
N GLU A 45 -10.00 10.49 27.31
CA GLU A 45 -10.73 10.45 28.58
C GLU A 45 -11.40 9.09 28.83
N VAL A 46 -11.95 8.47 27.77
CA VAL A 46 -12.52 7.12 27.85
C VAL A 46 -11.42 6.08 28.14
N ALA A 47 -10.26 6.18 27.50
CA ALA A 47 -9.13 5.29 27.78
C ALA A 47 -8.67 5.40 29.23
N ILE A 48 -8.49 6.62 29.75
CA ILE A 48 -8.13 6.88 31.14
C ILE A 48 -9.19 6.29 32.09
N ALA A 49 -10.48 6.47 31.78
CA ALA A 49 -11.58 5.90 32.55
C ALA A 49 -11.55 4.37 32.63
N CYS A 50 -10.97 3.74 31.59
CA CYS A 50 -10.77 2.29 31.49
C CYS A 50 -9.39 1.82 31.99
N ASP A 51 -8.62 2.68 32.67
CA ASP A 51 -7.27 2.42 33.15
C ASP A 51 -6.26 2.08 32.01
N LEU A 52 -6.50 2.66 30.82
CA LEU A 52 -5.67 2.48 29.63
C LEU A 52 -4.93 3.77 29.24
N HIS A 53 -3.74 3.62 28.67
CA HIS A 53 -3.01 4.71 28.04
C HIS A 53 -3.26 4.71 26.54
N LEU A 54 -3.80 5.82 26.01
CA LEU A 54 -3.98 6.00 24.57
C LEU A 54 -2.76 6.74 23.98
N SER A 55 -2.05 6.08 23.08
CA SER A 55 -0.98 6.68 22.31
C SER A 55 -1.35 6.78 20.83
N LEU A 56 -0.92 7.83 20.15
CA LEU A 56 -1.00 7.99 18.71
C LEU A 56 0.40 7.86 18.11
N ALA A 57 0.51 7.03 17.09
CA ALA A 57 1.70 6.93 16.26
C ALA A 57 1.31 7.18 14.80
N THR A 58 2.21 7.84 14.05
CA THR A 58 2.08 7.98 12.60
C THR A 58 3.11 7.09 11.93
N THR A 59 2.70 6.45 10.84
CA THR A 59 3.58 5.69 9.95
C THR A 59 3.47 6.24 8.54
N HIS A 60 4.40 5.90 7.67
CA HIS A 60 4.26 6.23 6.27
C HIS A 60 3.00 5.57 5.70
N LEU A 61 2.28 6.33 4.89
CA LEU A 61 1.07 5.85 4.23
C LEU A 61 1.45 4.83 3.15
N SER A 62 0.74 3.70 3.13
CA SER A 62 0.80 2.70 2.06
C SER A 62 -0.58 2.07 1.89
N ASP A 63 -1.48 2.81 1.28
CA ASP A 63 -2.87 2.42 1.08
C ASP A 63 -3.07 1.91 -0.36
N PRO A 64 -3.31 0.59 -0.58
CA PRO A 64 -3.53 0.02 -1.90
C PRO A 64 -4.75 0.62 -2.61
N VAL A 65 -5.72 1.10 -1.84
CA VAL A 65 -6.95 1.68 -2.40
C VAL A 65 -6.65 2.99 -3.13
N ALA A 66 -5.62 3.75 -2.72
CA ALA A 66 -5.18 4.94 -3.44
C ALA A 66 -4.70 4.64 -4.86
N ALA A 67 -3.96 3.54 -5.05
CA ALA A 67 -3.55 3.07 -6.38
C ALA A 67 -4.75 2.64 -7.21
N SER A 68 -5.66 1.83 -6.64
CA SER A 68 -6.89 1.41 -7.32
C SER A 68 -7.76 2.59 -7.74
N ALA A 69 -7.88 3.61 -6.90
CA ALA A 69 -8.63 4.83 -7.22
C ALA A 69 -7.97 5.58 -8.39
N ALA A 70 -6.65 5.78 -8.37
CA ALA A 70 -5.93 6.43 -9.48
C ALA A 70 -6.09 5.65 -10.78
N ARG A 71 -5.95 4.32 -10.75
CA ARG A 71 -6.17 3.46 -11.91
C ARG A 71 -7.58 3.62 -12.46
N SER A 72 -8.60 3.64 -11.63
CA SER A 72 -10.01 3.82 -12.06
C SER A 72 -10.30 5.20 -12.67
N MET A 73 -9.44 6.18 -12.46
CA MET A 73 -9.54 7.51 -13.06
C MET A 73 -8.80 7.63 -14.40
N LEU A 74 -7.80 6.78 -14.63
CA LEU A 74 -6.83 6.89 -15.73
C LEU A 74 -6.90 5.72 -16.72
N GLU A 75 -7.34 4.54 -16.30
CA GLU A 75 -7.51 3.35 -17.14
C GLU A 75 -9.00 3.15 -17.46
N GLN A 76 -9.39 3.19 -18.73
CA GLN A 76 -10.81 3.09 -19.13
C GLN A 76 -11.45 1.73 -18.81
N ASP A 77 -10.66 0.66 -18.89
CA ASP A 77 -11.14 -0.72 -18.71
C ASP A 77 -10.85 -1.29 -17.31
N TYR A 78 -10.37 -0.46 -16.37
CA TYR A 78 -10.10 -0.91 -15.02
C TYR A 78 -11.32 -0.79 -14.12
N GLU A 79 -11.82 -1.92 -13.64
CA GLU A 79 -12.86 -1.98 -12.62
C GLU A 79 -12.22 -2.07 -11.23
N PRO A 80 -12.35 -1.02 -10.40
CA PRO A 80 -11.84 -1.05 -9.04
C PRO A 80 -12.67 -1.98 -8.15
N PRO A 81 -12.11 -2.46 -7.01
CA PRO A 81 -12.87 -3.22 -6.04
C PRO A 81 -14.09 -2.43 -5.55
N ASN A 82 -15.15 -3.16 -5.19
CA ASN A 82 -16.35 -2.55 -4.61
C ASN A 82 -16.10 -2.17 -3.13
N ASP A 83 -15.24 -1.16 -2.93
CA ASP A 83 -14.85 -0.63 -1.64
C ASP A 83 -15.23 0.87 -1.59
N PRO A 84 -16.01 1.32 -0.59
CA PRO A 84 -16.35 2.74 -0.43
C PRO A 84 -15.12 3.64 -0.26
N GLU A 85 -13.98 3.14 0.17
CA GLU A 85 -12.73 3.90 0.24
C GLU A 85 -12.21 4.28 -1.16
N VAL A 86 -12.50 3.50 -2.21
CA VAL A 86 -12.15 3.88 -3.60
C VAL A 86 -12.82 5.21 -3.96
N ALA A 87 -14.11 5.36 -3.68
CA ALA A 87 -14.83 6.61 -3.95
C ALA A 87 -14.22 7.80 -3.16
N ARG A 88 -13.88 7.57 -1.89
CA ARG A 88 -13.21 8.58 -1.06
C ARG A 88 -11.84 8.97 -1.59
N TRP A 89 -11.04 8.00 -2.08
CA TRP A 89 -9.76 8.30 -2.70
C TRP A 89 -9.89 9.03 -4.02
N ARG A 90 -10.91 8.73 -4.85
CA ARG A 90 -11.19 9.50 -6.07
C ARG A 90 -11.48 10.98 -5.80
N GLU A 91 -12.09 11.29 -4.65
CA GLU A 91 -12.29 12.69 -4.21
C GLU A 91 -11.02 13.30 -3.59
N ARG A 92 -10.21 12.50 -2.88
CA ARG A 92 -8.97 12.96 -2.23
C ARG A 92 -7.86 13.27 -3.21
N LEU A 93 -7.68 12.44 -4.25
CA LEU A 93 -6.57 12.55 -5.18
C LEU A 93 -6.52 13.91 -5.88
N PRO A 94 -7.59 14.42 -6.53
CA PRO A 94 -7.57 15.75 -7.15
C PRO A 94 -7.34 16.87 -6.12
N ARG A 95 -7.94 16.76 -4.95
CA ARG A 95 -7.75 17.74 -3.87
C ARG A 95 -6.28 17.81 -3.40
N LEU A 96 -5.63 16.67 -3.26
CA LEU A 96 -4.22 16.58 -2.84
C LEU A 96 -3.27 16.95 -3.99
N ALA A 97 -3.67 16.73 -5.23
CA ALA A 97 -2.93 17.10 -6.45
C ALA A 97 -3.08 18.60 -6.81
N GLY A 98 -4.03 19.31 -6.18
CA GLY A 98 -4.31 20.70 -6.52
C GLY A 98 -5.11 20.88 -7.82
N GLY A 99 -5.77 19.83 -8.31
CA GLY A 99 -6.57 19.81 -9.54
C GLY A 99 -6.62 18.44 -10.21
N ASP A 100 -7.15 18.41 -11.42
CA ASP A 100 -7.40 17.17 -12.19
C ASP A 100 -6.25 16.80 -13.15
N ASN A 101 -5.05 17.36 -12.96
CA ASN A 101 -3.88 17.04 -13.77
C ASN A 101 -3.49 15.57 -13.54
N PRO A 102 -3.49 14.69 -14.59
CA PRO A 102 -3.19 13.27 -14.44
C PRO A 102 -1.82 13.00 -13.83
N VAL A 103 -0.79 13.78 -14.21
CA VAL A 103 0.58 13.62 -13.69
C VAL A 103 0.62 13.86 -12.18
N GLU A 104 -0.04 14.93 -11.70
CA GLU A 104 -0.07 15.24 -10.26
C GLU A 104 -0.93 14.23 -9.49
N ILE A 105 -2.02 13.74 -10.06
CA ILE A 105 -2.83 12.65 -9.49
C ILE A 105 -1.99 11.39 -9.32
N VAL A 106 -1.23 10.99 -10.35
CA VAL A 106 -0.35 9.82 -10.31
C VAL A 106 0.74 9.99 -9.23
N LYS A 107 1.37 11.17 -9.14
CA LYS A 107 2.38 11.46 -8.11
C LYS A 107 1.81 11.35 -6.68
N VAL A 108 0.60 11.85 -6.46
CA VAL A 108 -0.07 11.75 -5.16
C VAL A 108 -0.42 10.30 -4.85
N ALA A 109 -0.99 9.57 -5.81
CA ALA A 109 -1.35 8.18 -5.64
C ALA A 109 -0.12 7.29 -5.36
N ALA A 110 0.99 7.49 -6.08
CA ALA A 110 2.25 6.78 -5.88
C ALA A 110 2.78 6.95 -4.46
N ARG A 111 2.78 8.19 -3.94
CA ARG A 111 3.18 8.46 -2.54
C ARG A 111 2.24 7.81 -1.53
N ALA A 112 0.92 7.84 -1.81
CA ALA A 112 -0.08 7.29 -0.90
C ALA A 112 -0.11 5.76 -0.87
N SER A 113 0.31 5.09 -1.95
CA SER A 113 0.26 3.63 -2.10
C SER A 113 1.62 2.95 -2.14
N SER A 114 2.69 3.65 -1.75
CA SER A 114 4.07 3.17 -1.87
C SER A 114 4.25 1.72 -1.39
N PRO A 115 4.78 0.81 -2.24
CA PRO A 115 5.03 -0.58 -1.88
C PRO A 115 6.07 -0.72 -0.75
N PHE A 116 6.98 0.24 -0.63
CA PHE A 116 8.09 0.19 0.35
C PHE A 116 7.66 0.40 1.79
N HIS A 117 6.45 0.87 2.01
CA HIS A 117 5.87 1.09 3.34
C HIS A 117 4.75 0.11 3.66
N ARG A 118 4.49 -0.87 2.76
CA ARG A 118 3.45 -1.87 2.96
C ARG A 118 3.83 -2.84 4.06
N SER A 119 2.91 -3.05 5.01
CA SER A 119 3.11 -4.05 6.06
C SER A 119 3.24 -5.45 5.47
N GLY A 120 4.15 -6.25 6.04
CA GLY A 120 4.39 -7.62 5.59
C GLY A 120 5.23 -7.75 4.31
N GLY A 121 5.70 -6.64 3.73
CA GLY A 121 6.69 -6.68 2.65
C GLY A 121 8.08 -7.03 3.15
N ALA A 122 8.93 -7.50 2.24
CA ALA A 122 10.33 -7.85 2.52
C ALA A 122 11.25 -7.27 1.46
N LEU A 123 12.43 -6.82 1.90
CA LEU A 123 13.47 -6.24 1.04
C LEU A 123 14.69 -7.15 0.99
N TYR A 124 15.29 -7.26 -0.18
CA TYR A 124 16.46 -8.12 -0.40
C TYR A 124 17.55 -7.38 -1.15
N SER A 125 18.80 -7.67 -0.76
CA SER A 125 20.00 -7.33 -1.51
C SER A 125 20.60 -8.57 -2.18
N GLY A 126 21.33 -8.37 -3.26
CA GLY A 126 21.99 -9.41 -4.04
C GLY A 126 21.64 -9.34 -5.51
N GLU A 127 22.32 -10.12 -6.33
CA GLU A 127 22.05 -10.21 -7.76
C GLU A 127 20.91 -11.19 -8.02
N VAL A 128 19.92 -10.74 -8.79
CA VAL A 128 18.78 -11.57 -9.17
C VAL A 128 18.38 -11.27 -10.62
N SER A 129 18.08 -12.34 -11.37
CA SER A 129 17.51 -12.19 -12.71
C SER A 129 15.98 -12.21 -12.64
N LEU A 130 15.34 -11.57 -13.64
CA LEU A 130 13.88 -11.62 -13.78
C LEU A 130 13.36 -13.05 -13.91
N ALA A 131 14.11 -13.93 -14.59
CA ALA A 131 13.78 -15.35 -14.70
C ALA A 131 13.74 -16.06 -13.34
N ARG A 132 14.66 -15.71 -12.42
CA ARG A 132 14.66 -16.26 -11.05
C ARG A 132 13.48 -15.73 -10.24
N LEU A 133 13.14 -14.44 -10.37
CA LEU A 133 11.96 -13.88 -9.72
C LEU A 133 10.67 -14.52 -10.25
N ALA A 134 10.57 -14.71 -11.56
CA ALA A 134 9.44 -15.41 -12.18
C ALA A 134 9.31 -16.86 -11.66
N SER A 135 10.43 -17.59 -11.60
CA SER A 135 10.44 -18.95 -11.05
C SER A 135 10.03 -19.00 -9.58
N ALA A 136 10.44 -18.04 -8.76
CA ALA A 136 10.03 -17.95 -7.37
C ALA A 136 8.53 -17.61 -7.25
N GLY A 137 8.03 -16.72 -8.09
CA GLY A 137 6.60 -16.41 -8.17
C GLY A 137 5.76 -17.63 -8.55
N ASP A 138 6.14 -18.35 -9.61
CA ASP A 138 5.43 -19.56 -10.05
C ASP A 138 5.46 -20.65 -8.97
N ALA A 139 6.60 -20.86 -8.32
CA ALA A 139 6.76 -21.86 -7.28
C ALA A 139 6.01 -21.52 -5.99
N SER A 140 5.62 -20.27 -5.76
CA SER A 140 4.80 -19.87 -4.61
C SER A 140 3.35 -20.39 -4.69
N GLY A 141 2.89 -20.76 -5.87
CA GLY A 141 1.55 -21.28 -6.12
C GLY A 141 0.44 -20.21 -6.14
N GLY A 142 0.75 -18.96 -5.80
CA GLY A 142 -0.15 -17.82 -5.88
C GLY A 142 0.04 -16.97 -7.14
N ARG A 143 -0.79 -15.94 -7.31
CA ARG A 143 -0.58 -14.93 -8.36
C ARG A 143 0.62 -14.08 -8.01
N TRP A 144 1.35 -13.69 -9.03
CA TRP A 144 2.49 -12.80 -8.91
C TRP A 144 2.65 -11.94 -10.16
N ALA A 145 3.34 -10.80 -10.03
CA ALA A 145 3.75 -9.98 -11.16
C ALA A 145 4.91 -9.05 -10.76
N ILE A 146 5.74 -8.70 -11.74
CA ILE A 146 6.87 -7.80 -11.58
C ILE A 146 6.47 -6.37 -11.93
N SER A 147 7.11 -5.42 -11.25
CA SER A 147 6.91 -3.97 -11.39
C SER A 147 8.22 -3.21 -11.17
N GLY A 148 8.13 -1.88 -11.15
CA GLY A 148 9.27 -0.98 -10.99
C GLY A 148 10.07 -0.84 -12.27
N ALA A 149 11.36 -0.53 -12.16
CA ALA A 149 12.24 -0.29 -13.31
C ALA A 149 12.24 -1.45 -14.33
N ALA A 150 12.12 -2.69 -13.87
CA ALA A 150 12.02 -3.86 -14.73
C ALA A 150 10.79 -3.86 -15.65
N GLY A 151 9.72 -3.18 -15.24
CA GLY A 151 8.51 -3.01 -16.05
C GLY A 151 8.55 -1.75 -16.92
N LEU A 152 9.16 -0.67 -16.42
CA LEU A 152 9.25 0.60 -17.14
C LEU A 152 10.17 0.51 -18.37
N TYR A 153 11.32 -0.13 -18.22
CA TYR A 153 12.33 -0.22 -19.27
C TYR A 153 12.21 -1.51 -20.09
N LEU A 154 11.12 -1.67 -20.81
CA LEU A 154 10.88 -2.79 -21.71
C LEU A 154 11.00 -2.39 -23.17
N PRO A 155 11.93 -3.01 -23.95
CA PRO A 155 12.95 -4.00 -23.61
C PRO A 155 14.14 -3.42 -22.82
N PRO A 156 14.94 -4.27 -22.12
CA PRO A 156 15.94 -3.84 -21.12
C PRO A 156 17.24 -3.25 -21.71
N ASP A 157 17.17 -2.46 -22.76
CA ASP A 157 18.33 -1.98 -23.54
C ASP A 157 18.93 -0.65 -23.05
N ARG A 158 18.49 -0.11 -21.92
CA ARG A 158 19.06 1.12 -21.35
C ARG A 158 20.02 0.80 -20.21
N ASP A 159 21.18 1.43 -20.20
CA ASP A 159 22.06 1.55 -19.03
C ASP A 159 21.34 2.42 -17.99
N VAL A 160 20.58 1.80 -17.13
CA VAL A 160 19.75 2.48 -16.12
C VAL A 160 20.43 2.42 -14.77
N ALA A 161 20.34 3.51 -14.02
CA ALA A 161 20.77 3.54 -12.63
C ALA A 161 20.10 2.41 -11.81
N PRO A 162 20.79 1.82 -10.82
CA PRO A 162 20.24 0.76 -10.02
C PRO A 162 18.89 1.17 -9.39
N ALA A 163 17.85 0.45 -9.71
CA ALA A 163 16.52 0.64 -9.16
C ALA A 163 15.98 -0.67 -8.64
N VAL A 164 15.08 -0.61 -7.66
CA VAL A 164 14.52 -1.80 -7.02
C VAL A 164 13.51 -2.46 -7.96
N THR A 165 13.67 -3.76 -8.22
CA THR A 165 12.62 -4.56 -8.85
C THR A 165 11.58 -4.95 -7.80
N ILE A 166 10.30 -4.71 -8.09
CA ILE A 166 9.21 -5.04 -7.18
C ILE A 166 8.54 -6.33 -7.66
N LEU A 167 8.43 -7.30 -6.76
CA LEU A 167 7.69 -8.54 -6.98
C LEU A 167 6.42 -8.49 -6.12
N TRP A 168 5.31 -8.24 -6.75
CA TRP A 168 3.99 -8.36 -6.15
C TRP A 168 3.55 -9.82 -6.13
N CYS A 169 3.07 -10.32 -4.98
CA CYS A 169 2.60 -11.70 -4.86
C CYS A 169 1.52 -11.85 -3.77
N GLU A 170 0.69 -12.87 -3.90
CA GLU A 170 -0.34 -13.19 -2.89
C GLU A 170 0.27 -13.83 -1.64
N ASP A 171 1.32 -14.65 -1.80
CA ASP A 171 2.02 -15.31 -0.69
C ASP A 171 3.48 -14.85 -0.57
N VAL A 172 3.67 -13.77 0.20
CA VAL A 172 5.01 -13.22 0.48
C VAL A 172 5.89 -14.24 1.21
N ARG A 173 5.32 -15.07 2.09
CA ARG A 173 6.13 -16.03 2.88
C ARG A 173 6.69 -17.15 2.02
N ALA A 174 5.88 -17.68 1.09
CA ALA A 174 6.36 -18.69 0.16
C ALA A 174 7.48 -18.14 -0.73
N VAL A 175 7.31 -16.92 -1.27
CA VAL A 175 8.34 -16.24 -2.07
C VAL A 175 9.60 -15.96 -1.24
N ASP A 176 9.47 -15.49 0.00
CA ASP A 176 10.59 -15.23 0.92
C ASP A 176 11.49 -16.46 1.08
N HIS A 177 10.91 -17.61 1.40
CA HIS A 177 11.65 -18.87 1.52
C HIS A 177 12.45 -19.22 0.27
N LEU A 178 11.84 -19.04 -0.92
CA LEU A 178 12.46 -19.35 -2.21
C LEU A 178 13.62 -18.39 -2.52
N LEU A 179 13.46 -17.09 -2.25
CA LEU A 179 14.47 -16.07 -2.52
C LEU A 179 15.67 -16.21 -1.56
N VAL A 180 15.44 -16.43 -0.28
CA VAL A 180 16.50 -16.68 0.71
C VAL A 180 17.26 -17.95 0.34
N GLY A 181 16.55 -19.03 -0.01
CA GLY A 181 17.16 -20.28 -0.48
C GLY A 181 17.97 -20.11 -1.79
N SER A 182 17.71 -19.08 -2.57
CA SER A 182 18.46 -18.76 -3.79
C SER A 182 19.65 -17.80 -3.57
N GLY A 183 19.93 -17.42 -2.32
CA GLY A 183 21.11 -16.65 -1.92
C GLY A 183 20.86 -15.13 -1.82
N LEU A 184 19.64 -14.65 -1.96
CA LEU A 184 19.30 -13.26 -1.65
C LEU A 184 19.32 -13.04 -0.13
N ARG A 185 19.73 -11.85 0.29
CA ARG A 185 19.88 -11.51 1.71
C ARG A 185 18.78 -10.53 2.12
N PRO A 186 17.94 -10.86 3.11
CA PRO A 186 16.98 -9.91 3.68
C PRO A 186 17.68 -8.67 4.25
N ILE A 187 17.11 -7.51 4.02
CA ILE A 187 17.58 -6.22 4.53
C ILE A 187 16.41 -5.36 5.01
N HIS A 188 16.73 -4.28 5.74
CA HIS A 188 15.71 -3.34 6.27
C HIS A 188 15.74 -1.95 5.60
N ARG A 189 16.66 -1.73 4.66
CA ARG A 189 16.87 -0.42 4.04
C ARG A 189 16.53 -0.47 2.57
N ALA A 190 15.54 0.33 2.16
CA ALA A 190 15.08 0.39 0.77
C ALA A 190 16.16 0.92 -0.20
N ASP A 191 17.02 1.84 0.26
CA ASP A 191 18.11 2.41 -0.54
C ASP A 191 19.23 1.40 -0.93
N ARG A 192 19.21 0.19 -0.38
CA ARG A 192 20.13 -0.89 -0.68
C ARG A 192 19.45 -2.13 -1.26
N ALA A 193 18.15 -2.04 -1.47
CA ALA A 193 17.39 -3.17 -1.96
C ALA A 193 17.62 -3.35 -3.47
N ALA A 194 17.79 -4.60 -3.89
CA ALA A 194 17.69 -5.00 -5.28
C ALA A 194 16.28 -5.48 -5.63
N VAL A 195 15.60 -6.06 -4.63
CA VAL A 195 14.24 -6.58 -4.78
C VAL A 195 13.40 -6.18 -3.57
N ALA A 196 12.15 -5.77 -3.83
CA ALA A 196 11.08 -5.66 -2.85
C ALA A 196 10.00 -6.71 -3.15
N VAL A 197 9.68 -7.57 -2.19
CA VAL A 197 8.56 -8.51 -2.28
C VAL A 197 7.40 -7.94 -1.47
N VAL A 198 6.25 -7.78 -2.09
CA VAL A 198 5.14 -7.03 -1.51
C VAL A 198 3.85 -7.81 -1.66
N ALA A 199 3.05 -7.84 -0.59
CA ALA A 199 1.73 -8.47 -0.63
C ALA A 199 0.80 -7.72 -1.59
N ALA A 200 0.10 -8.48 -2.43
CA ALA A 200 -0.82 -7.97 -3.43
C ALA A 200 -2.23 -8.51 -3.21
N GLU A 201 -3.20 -7.61 -3.25
CA GLU A 201 -4.60 -7.97 -3.36
C GLU A 201 -4.94 -8.41 -4.80
N PRO A 202 -5.99 -9.22 -5.01
CA PRO A 202 -6.37 -9.76 -6.32
C PRO A 202 -6.48 -8.70 -7.42
N GLU A 203 -6.96 -7.53 -7.10
CA GLU A 203 -7.26 -6.42 -8.01
C GLU A 203 -5.99 -5.79 -8.60
N LEU A 204 -4.86 -5.92 -7.90
CA LEU A 204 -3.57 -5.44 -8.39
C LEU A 204 -3.18 -6.11 -9.71
N PHE A 205 -3.55 -7.38 -9.88
CA PHE A 205 -3.21 -8.17 -11.07
C PHE A 205 -4.13 -7.90 -12.27
N ALA A 206 -5.19 -7.09 -12.12
CA ALA A 206 -6.03 -6.70 -13.26
C ALA A 206 -5.19 -5.90 -14.27
N GLY A 207 -5.33 -6.21 -15.56
CA GLY A 207 -4.54 -5.60 -16.62
C GLY A 207 -3.06 -6.03 -16.68
N SER A 208 -2.65 -7.04 -15.89
CA SER A 208 -1.31 -7.63 -16.00
C SER A 208 -1.07 -8.23 -17.38
N PHE A 209 0.16 -8.13 -17.86
CA PHE A 209 0.57 -8.67 -19.17
C PHE A 209 1.84 -9.52 -19.04
N THR A 210 2.11 -10.34 -20.05
CA THR A 210 3.28 -11.24 -20.04
C THR A 210 4.22 -10.91 -21.20
N ARG A 211 5.52 -10.88 -20.93
CA ARG A 211 6.58 -10.86 -21.94
C ARG A 211 7.58 -11.98 -21.65
N GLY A 212 7.67 -12.91 -22.58
CA GLY A 212 8.46 -14.13 -22.39
C GLY A 212 7.88 -14.94 -21.21
N ILE A 213 8.70 -15.20 -20.20
CA ILE A 213 8.32 -15.93 -18.99
C ILE A 213 7.93 -15.02 -17.83
N VAL A 214 8.02 -13.70 -18.01
CA VAL A 214 7.79 -12.72 -16.93
C VAL A 214 6.42 -12.12 -17.08
N ARG A 215 5.67 -12.12 -15.98
CA ARG A 215 4.41 -11.39 -15.84
C ARG A 215 4.68 -10.04 -15.20
N TYR A 216 4.12 -8.98 -15.79
CA TYR A 216 4.19 -7.61 -15.30
C TYR A 216 2.81 -7.13 -14.86
N VAL A 217 2.75 -6.27 -13.87
CA VAL A 217 1.51 -5.57 -13.49
C VAL A 217 1.08 -4.61 -14.61
N ALA A 218 -0.13 -4.06 -14.51
CA ALA A 218 -0.63 -3.08 -15.48
C ALA A 218 0.31 -1.87 -15.62
N PRO A 219 0.40 -1.22 -16.81
CA PRO A 219 1.30 -0.09 -17.07
C PRO A 219 1.17 1.05 -16.05
N ILE A 220 -0.04 1.44 -15.69
CA ILE A 220 -0.26 2.49 -14.66
C ILE A 220 0.31 2.04 -13.29
N GLN A 221 0.17 0.77 -12.91
CA GLN A 221 0.75 0.29 -11.66
C GLN A 221 2.29 0.33 -11.70
N ILE A 222 2.91 0.01 -12.84
CA ILE A 222 4.36 0.18 -13.04
C ILE A 222 4.77 1.62 -12.79
N ILE A 223 4.05 2.57 -13.36
CA ILE A 223 4.30 4.01 -13.19
C ILE A 223 4.19 4.42 -11.72
N LEU A 224 3.11 4.03 -11.03
CA LEU A 224 2.92 4.33 -9.61
C LEU A 224 4.09 3.82 -8.77
N ASP A 225 4.51 2.59 -9.03
CA ASP A 225 5.60 1.94 -8.32
C ASP A 225 6.95 2.60 -8.60
N CYS A 226 7.23 2.98 -9.84
CA CYS A 226 8.43 3.72 -10.23
C CYS A 226 8.50 5.11 -9.57
N ILE A 227 7.41 5.87 -9.59
CA ILE A 227 7.35 7.18 -8.95
C ILE A 227 7.56 7.05 -7.43
N SER A 228 7.04 5.99 -6.80
CA SER A 228 7.22 5.76 -5.37
C SER A 228 8.66 5.41 -4.97
N GLN A 229 9.49 4.94 -5.90
CA GLN A 229 10.92 4.68 -5.68
C GLN A 229 11.73 5.97 -5.58
N GLY A 230 11.33 7.00 -6.31
CA GLY A 230 12.10 8.24 -6.45
C GLY A 230 13.30 8.11 -7.41
N GLY A 231 14.10 9.17 -7.50
CA GLY A 231 15.29 9.21 -8.35
C GLY A 231 14.96 9.13 -9.85
N GLN A 232 15.95 8.73 -10.67
CA GLN A 232 15.83 8.74 -12.13
C GLN A 232 14.63 7.92 -12.64
N VAL A 233 14.35 6.77 -12.04
CA VAL A 233 13.22 5.93 -12.46
C VAL A 233 11.87 6.62 -12.29
N ALA A 234 11.75 7.48 -11.25
CA ALA A 234 10.54 8.28 -11.05
C ALA A 234 10.42 9.39 -12.09
N ASP A 235 11.54 10.06 -12.43
CA ASP A 235 11.56 11.11 -13.45
C ASP A 235 11.18 10.54 -14.82
N ASP A 236 11.74 9.39 -15.19
CA ASP A 236 11.43 8.70 -16.44
C ASP A 236 9.95 8.22 -16.47
N ALA A 237 9.43 7.74 -15.36
CA ALA A 237 8.02 7.37 -15.26
C ALA A 237 7.07 8.58 -15.38
N ILE A 238 7.47 9.75 -14.86
CA ILE A 238 6.71 10.99 -15.00
C ILE A 238 6.72 11.46 -16.46
N GLU A 239 7.88 11.34 -17.14
CA GLU A 239 7.99 11.67 -18.56
C GLU A 239 7.07 10.80 -19.41
N GLU A 240 7.00 9.49 -19.12
CA GLU A 240 6.07 8.57 -19.79
C GLU A 240 4.61 9.03 -19.64
N VAL A 241 4.16 9.33 -18.42
CA VAL A 241 2.78 9.82 -18.16
C VAL A 241 2.51 11.16 -18.89
N THR A 242 3.52 12.01 -19.01
CA THR A 242 3.36 13.31 -19.66
C THR A 242 3.15 13.16 -21.18
N SER A 243 3.55 12.01 -21.75
CA SER A 243 3.39 11.70 -23.17
C SER A 243 2.00 11.16 -23.54
N TRP A 244 1.17 10.82 -22.59
CA TRP A 244 -0.22 10.32 -22.78
C TRP A 244 -1.17 11.45 -23.10
#